data_306e1e19884ab8e24a807393d3e1e9e4
#
_entry.id   306e1e19884ab8e24a807393d3e1e9e4
#
_cell.length_a   1.000
_cell.length_b   1.000
_cell.length_c   1.000
_cell.angle_alpha   90.00
_cell.angle_beta   90.00
_cell.angle_gamma   90.00
#
_symmetry.space_group_name_H-M   'P 1'
#
loop_
_entity.id
_entity.type
_entity.pdbx_description
1 polymer ?
#
loop_
_entity_poly.entity_id
_entity_poly.type
_entity_poly.pdbx_seq_one_letter_code
_entity_poly.pdbx_strand_id
1 'polypeptide(L)'
;MSFLNELKKYPKTDKVEKRQTNESQKIRKRKKRKKRAKKLLLIIIFIFVILGTLFIIRMNENGWTYGGLIATLLGHDSSTVNSLDTIYIVVTGESQNLTDSIMVCAYNPKINKVSLISIPRDTFIGSNESKATASDKINTVYARSPEKLLEKINNITGLNVKYYVNIDTKGLRDLIDAIGGVYFDVPIDMDYDDPTQNLHIHLKAGYQLLDGDKAEQVVRFRHNNDGTSYPASYGDNDIGRMRTQREFIKVLLKQVLSKDVFRNLNKYIKIAKDNVTTNFNMDEIKDYVPYIVDFNFENLESTSLPGTPKKCNGVWLYIVNKKEVKKIVENKLLF
;
A
#
# COMPACT_ATOMS: atom_id res chain seq x y z
N MET A 1 79.77 25.90 -67.94
CA MET A 1 78.33 26.16 -67.87
C MET A 1 77.45 24.87 -67.73
N SER A 2 77.84 23.91 -66.89
CA SER A 2 77.09 22.62 -66.80
C SER A 2 76.55 22.27 -65.38
N PHE A 3 76.94 22.99 -64.34
CA PHE A 3 76.61 22.58 -62.98
C PHE A 3 75.38 23.30 -62.40
N LEU A 4 74.88 24.36 -62.98
CA LEU A 4 73.73 25.15 -62.50
C LEU A 4 72.38 24.68 -63.04
N ASN A 5 72.35 23.77 -64.02
CA ASN A 5 71.09 23.24 -64.58
C ASN A 5 70.59 21.94 -63.92
N GLU A 6 71.40 21.29 -63.08
CA GLU A 6 70.94 20.07 -62.37
C GLU A 6 70.20 20.35 -61.07
N LEU A 7 70.31 21.55 -60.48
CA LEU A 7 69.65 21.91 -59.24
C LEU A 7 68.16 22.28 -59.38
N LYS A 8 67.60 22.37 -60.56
CA LYS A 8 66.18 22.70 -60.82
C LYS A 8 65.25 21.45 -60.88
N LYS A 9 65.74 20.27 -60.58
CA LYS A 9 65.01 19.02 -60.73
C LYS A 9 64.49 18.42 -59.41
N TYR A 10 64.36 19.20 -58.32
CA TYR A 10 63.75 18.70 -57.07
C TYR A 10 62.56 19.53 -56.61
N PRO A 11 61.34 19.25 -57.09
CA PRO A 11 60.13 19.79 -56.51
C PRO A 11 59.72 18.96 -55.28
N LYS A 12 60.67 18.65 -54.37
CA LYS A 12 60.33 17.81 -53.15
C LYS A 12 60.12 18.60 -51.88
N THR A 13 60.52 19.85 -51.78
CA THR A 13 60.44 20.67 -50.56
C THR A 13 59.00 21.06 -50.22
N ASP A 14 58.19 21.46 -51.18
CA ASP A 14 56.84 21.92 -51.00
C ASP A 14 55.84 20.82 -50.43
N LYS A 15 56.05 19.57 -50.91
CA LYS A 15 55.23 18.44 -50.43
C LYS A 15 55.61 17.98 -49.03
N VAL A 16 56.87 18.09 -48.64
CA VAL A 16 57.40 17.71 -47.33
C VAL A 16 56.94 18.76 -46.26
N GLU A 17 57.07 20.07 -46.57
CA GLU A 17 56.64 21.15 -45.73
C GLU A 17 55.12 21.14 -45.51
N LYS A 18 54.30 20.92 -46.55
CA LYS A 18 52.86 20.75 -46.45
C LYS A 18 52.45 19.52 -45.61
N ARG A 19 53.20 18.43 -45.65
CA ARG A 19 52.99 17.26 -44.80
C ARG A 19 53.32 17.55 -43.34
N GLN A 20 54.46 18.20 -43.07
CA GLN A 20 54.86 18.58 -41.71
C GLN A 20 53.91 19.61 -41.08
N THR A 21 53.43 20.59 -41.83
CA THR A 21 52.43 21.57 -41.36
C THR A 21 51.05 20.91 -41.09
N ASN A 22 50.59 19.96 -41.89
CA ASN A 22 49.39 19.22 -41.73
C ASN A 22 49.46 18.26 -40.51
N GLU A 23 50.60 17.66 -40.29
CA GLU A 23 50.82 16.77 -39.13
C GLU A 23 50.88 17.55 -37.83
N SER A 24 51.57 18.68 -37.81
CA SER A 24 51.62 19.60 -36.67
C SER A 24 50.23 20.18 -36.33
N GLN A 25 49.42 20.51 -37.34
CA GLN A 25 48.03 20.95 -37.16
C GLN A 25 47.14 19.81 -36.60
N LYS A 26 47.31 18.56 -37.07
CA LYS A 26 46.59 17.38 -36.51
C LYS A 26 46.97 17.14 -35.03
N ILE A 27 48.26 17.25 -34.68
CA ILE A 27 48.74 17.12 -33.31
C ILE A 27 48.17 18.23 -32.42
N ARG A 28 48.14 19.50 -32.88
CA ARG A 28 47.53 20.61 -32.16
C ARG A 28 46.01 20.42 -31.96
N LYS A 29 45.29 19.94 -32.98
CA LYS A 29 43.86 19.62 -32.90
C LYS A 29 43.61 18.47 -31.91
N ARG A 30 44.44 17.41 -31.91
CA ARG A 30 44.35 16.29 -30.93
C ARG A 30 44.63 16.76 -29.51
N LYS A 31 45.64 17.62 -29.28
CA LYS A 31 45.94 18.21 -27.96
C LYS A 31 44.78 19.09 -27.45
N LYS A 32 44.18 19.92 -28.33
CA LYS A 32 42.98 20.73 -27.97
C LYS A 32 41.79 19.86 -27.65
N ARG A 33 41.53 18.78 -28.41
CA ARG A 33 40.45 17.82 -28.12
C ARG A 33 40.66 17.10 -26.77
N LYS A 34 41.88 16.64 -26.47
CA LYS A 34 42.21 16.03 -25.17
C LYS A 34 42.04 17.01 -24.01
N LYS A 35 42.44 18.28 -24.17
CA LYS A 35 42.21 19.32 -23.14
C LYS A 35 40.73 19.59 -22.93
N ARG A 36 39.92 19.66 -23.97
CA ARG A 36 38.46 19.82 -23.89
C ARG A 36 37.77 18.61 -23.23
N ALA A 37 38.17 17.38 -23.61
CA ALA A 37 37.69 16.16 -23.01
C ALA A 37 38.02 16.07 -21.51
N LYS A 38 39.26 16.46 -21.10
CA LYS A 38 39.61 16.54 -19.66
C LYS A 38 38.80 17.57 -18.91
N LYS A 39 38.54 18.76 -19.50
CA LYS A 39 37.66 19.76 -18.86
C LYS A 39 36.22 19.25 -18.72
N LEU A 40 35.70 18.61 -19.76
CA LEU A 40 34.34 18.02 -19.71
C LEU A 40 34.26 16.93 -18.65
N LEU A 41 35.26 16.05 -18.55
CA LEU A 41 35.32 15.00 -17.52
C LEU A 41 35.36 15.60 -16.12
N LEU A 42 36.14 16.67 -15.87
CA LEU A 42 36.18 17.36 -14.60
C LEU A 42 34.82 17.99 -14.23
N ILE A 43 34.11 18.57 -15.20
CA ILE A 43 32.76 19.11 -15.01
C ILE A 43 31.79 17.99 -14.64
N ILE A 44 31.84 16.86 -15.33
CA ILE A 44 31.00 15.69 -15.04
C ILE A 44 31.29 15.18 -13.62
N ILE A 45 32.56 15.00 -13.26
CA ILE A 45 32.93 14.59 -11.90
C ILE A 45 32.40 15.59 -10.85
N PHE A 46 32.56 16.90 -11.10
CA PHE A 46 32.06 17.94 -10.21
C PHE A 46 30.54 17.87 -10.02
N ILE A 47 29.79 17.65 -11.13
CA ILE A 47 28.34 17.43 -11.09
C ILE A 47 28.00 16.19 -10.24
N PHE A 48 28.69 15.05 -10.46
CA PHE A 48 28.48 13.85 -9.67
C PHE A 48 28.77 14.05 -8.19
N VAL A 49 29.79 14.80 -7.85
CA VAL A 49 30.10 15.13 -6.43
C VAL A 49 28.98 15.97 -5.82
N ILE A 50 28.48 16.98 -6.54
CA ILE A 50 27.37 17.81 -6.06
C ILE A 50 26.10 16.94 -5.86
N LEU A 51 25.72 16.17 -6.88
CA LEU A 51 24.55 15.30 -6.80
C LEU A 51 24.69 14.25 -5.69
N GLY A 52 25.86 13.65 -5.54
CA GLY A 52 26.14 12.73 -4.45
C GLY A 52 26.06 13.38 -3.07
N THR A 53 26.58 14.60 -2.94
CA THR A 53 26.48 15.36 -1.67
C THR A 53 25.02 15.71 -1.35
N LEU A 54 24.26 16.20 -2.33
CA LEU A 54 22.83 16.50 -2.17
C LEU A 54 22.05 15.23 -1.80
N PHE A 55 22.34 14.10 -2.42
CA PHE A 55 21.73 12.82 -2.10
C PHE A 55 22.02 12.40 -0.65
N ILE A 56 23.28 12.52 -0.19
CA ILE A 56 23.66 12.20 1.18
C ILE A 56 22.95 13.13 2.18
N ILE A 57 22.88 14.42 1.89
CA ILE A 57 22.14 15.38 2.74
C ILE A 57 20.68 14.96 2.87
N ARG A 58 20.01 14.67 1.76
CA ARG A 58 18.62 14.22 1.76
C ARG A 58 18.42 12.89 2.48
N MET A 59 19.33 11.94 2.31
CA MET A 59 19.29 10.67 3.04
C MET A 59 19.47 10.87 4.55
N ASN A 60 20.29 11.85 4.98
CA ASN A 60 20.42 12.20 6.40
C ASN A 60 19.14 12.84 6.97
N GLU A 61 18.41 13.63 6.17
CA GLU A 61 17.14 14.23 6.56
C GLU A 61 16.00 13.20 6.61
N ASN A 62 15.92 12.31 5.63
CA ASN A 62 14.84 11.33 5.46
C ASN A 62 15.10 9.99 6.18
N GLY A 63 16.30 9.78 6.73
CA GLY A 63 16.73 8.53 7.34
C GLY A 63 17.31 7.53 6.34
N TRP A 64 18.24 6.68 6.83
CA TRP A 64 18.90 5.61 6.04
C TRP A 64 18.08 4.32 6.08
N THR A 65 16.81 4.43 5.66
CA THR A 65 15.82 3.36 5.57
C THR A 65 15.34 3.20 4.13
N TYR A 66 14.52 2.18 3.86
CA TYR A 66 13.90 2.04 2.53
C TYR A 66 12.93 3.19 2.24
N GLY A 67 12.13 3.60 3.21
CA GLY A 67 11.25 4.74 3.09
C GLY A 67 12.02 6.04 2.88
N GLY A 68 13.11 6.25 3.64
CA GLY A 68 14.01 7.39 3.47
C GLY A 68 14.65 7.45 2.08
N LEU A 69 15.03 6.31 1.49
CA LEU A 69 15.50 6.24 0.11
C LEU A 69 14.40 6.64 -0.87
N ILE A 70 13.18 6.11 -0.71
CA ILE A 70 12.05 6.47 -1.58
C ILE A 70 11.72 7.95 -1.44
N ALA A 71 11.67 8.50 -0.22
CA ALA A 71 11.46 9.92 0.04
C ALA A 71 12.50 10.79 -0.66
N THR A 72 13.79 10.40 -0.56
CA THR A 72 14.89 11.10 -1.23
C THR A 72 14.74 11.09 -2.75
N LEU A 73 14.36 9.95 -3.34
CA LEU A 73 14.14 9.82 -4.80
C LEU A 73 12.92 10.61 -5.28
N LEU A 74 11.89 10.77 -4.43
CA LEU A 74 10.72 11.62 -4.70
C LEU A 74 10.99 13.12 -4.47
N GLY A 75 12.17 13.48 -3.96
CA GLY A 75 12.54 14.88 -3.66
C GLY A 75 11.97 15.42 -2.35
N HIS A 76 11.47 14.54 -1.48
CA HIS A 76 10.98 14.91 -0.14
C HIS A 76 12.12 15.41 0.73
N ASP A 77 11.76 16.25 1.69
CA ASP A 77 12.61 16.70 2.79
C ASP A 77 11.91 16.46 4.14
N SER A 78 12.57 16.84 5.22
CA SER A 78 12.04 16.67 6.59
C SER A 78 10.73 17.43 6.85
N SER A 79 10.38 18.43 6.02
CA SER A 79 9.13 19.19 6.15
C SER A 79 7.96 18.53 5.41
N THR A 80 8.22 17.66 4.44
CA THR A 80 7.20 17.05 3.58
C THR A 80 6.18 16.27 4.40
N VAL A 81 6.62 15.45 5.37
CA VAL A 81 5.72 14.69 6.25
C VAL A 81 4.76 15.61 7.02
N ASN A 82 5.20 16.80 7.40
CA ASN A 82 4.39 17.76 8.14
C ASN A 82 3.29 18.41 7.28
N SER A 83 3.42 18.38 5.97
CA SER A 83 2.40 18.87 5.03
C SER A 83 1.32 17.82 4.71
N LEU A 84 1.57 16.54 5.01
CA LEU A 84 0.62 15.48 4.72
C LEU A 84 -0.48 15.42 5.80
N ASP A 85 -1.71 15.35 5.37
CA ASP A 85 -2.87 15.17 6.26
C ASP A 85 -3.10 13.69 6.60
N THR A 86 -3.92 13.43 7.63
CA THR A 86 -4.41 12.07 7.88
C THR A 86 -5.24 11.58 6.69
N ILE A 87 -4.88 10.44 6.12
CA ILE A 87 -5.63 9.81 5.04
C ILE A 87 -6.61 8.77 5.61
N TYR A 88 -7.86 8.83 5.15
CA TYR A 88 -8.93 7.91 5.53
C TYR A 88 -9.33 7.04 4.34
N ILE A 89 -9.35 5.72 4.54
CA ILE A 89 -9.60 4.74 3.50
C ILE A 89 -10.64 3.74 4.00
N VAL A 90 -11.67 3.47 3.22
CA VAL A 90 -12.55 2.31 3.47
C VAL A 90 -11.94 1.09 2.79
N VAL A 91 -11.66 0.06 3.56
CA VAL A 91 -11.22 -1.24 3.07
C VAL A 91 -12.40 -2.21 3.17
N THR A 92 -12.75 -2.84 2.05
CA THR A 92 -13.85 -3.81 1.99
C THR A 92 -13.36 -5.15 1.48
N GLY A 93 -13.88 -6.22 2.09
CA GLY A 93 -13.78 -7.58 1.58
C GLY A 93 -15.13 -8.03 1.02
N GLU A 94 -15.15 -8.43 -0.25
CA GLU A 94 -16.37 -8.83 -0.94
C GLU A 94 -16.45 -10.34 -1.13
N SER A 95 -17.64 -10.89 -0.87
CA SER A 95 -18.00 -12.26 -1.19
C SER A 95 -19.45 -12.28 -1.70
N GLN A 96 -19.70 -12.88 -2.86
CA GLN A 96 -21.04 -13.02 -3.45
C GLN A 96 -21.83 -11.69 -3.55
N ASN A 97 -21.19 -10.63 -4.02
CA ASN A 97 -21.76 -9.28 -4.17
C ASN A 97 -22.20 -8.60 -2.85
N LEU A 98 -21.76 -9.10 -1.70
CA LEU A 98 -21.95 -8.46 -0.40
C LEU A 98 -20.59 -8.13 0.23
N THR A 99 -20.52 -6.98 0.89
CA THR A 99 -19.33 -6.62 1.66
C THR A 99 -19.41 -7.25 3.05
N ASP A 100 -18.75 -8.39 3.22
CA ASP A 100 -18.71 -9.13 4.48
C ASP A 100 -17.70 -8.57 5.49
N SER A 101 -16.74 -7.80 5.00
CA SER A 101 -15.78 -7.06 5.83
C SER A 101 -15.78 -5.59 5.41
N ILE A 102 -15.97 -4.69 6.36
CA ILE A 102 -15.92 -3.24 6.15
C ILE A 102 -15.07 -2.64 7.25
N MET A 103 -13.99 -1.93 6.88
CA MET A 103 -13.09 -1.28 7.83
C MET A 103 -12.78 0.13 7.38
N VAL A 104 -12.69 1.05 8.33
CA VAL A 104 -12.08 2.37 8.11
C VAL A 104 -10.64 2.29 8.60
N CYS A 105 -9.70 2.58 7.72
CA CYS A 105 -8.29 2.75 8.02
C CYS A 105 -7.98 4.25 8.03
N ALA A 106 -7.40 4.74 9.12
CA ALA A 106 -6.84 6.08 9.22
C ALA A 106 -5.32 5.96 9.35
N TYR A 107 -4.57 6.65 8.51
CA TYR A 107 -3.12 6.73 8.59
C TYR A 107 -2.67 8.17 8.73
N ASN A 108 -1.95 8.48 9.79
CA ASN A 108 -1.29 9.76 10.00
C ASN A 108 0.24 9.59 9.89
N PRO A 109 0.87 10.09 8.82
CA PRO A 109 2.30 9.95 8.62
C PRO A 109 3.14 10.77 9.61
N LYS A 110 2.61 11.90 10.13
CA LYS A 110 3.32 12.81 11.05
C LYS A 110 3.70 12.12 12.35
N ILE A 111 2.80 11.30 12.88
CA ILE A 111 2.99 10.57 14.14
C ILE A 111 3.18 9.07 13.91
N ASN A 112 3.28 8.66 12.63
CA ASN A 112 3.44 7.27 12.19
C ASN A 112 2.44 6.31 12.86
N LYS A 113 1.15 6.67 12.82
CA LYS A 113 0.05 5.93 13.47
C LYS A 113 -0.97 5.46 12.46
N VAL A 114 -1.40 4.20 12.62
CA VAL A 114 -2.52 3.60 11.88
C VAL A 114 -3.61 3.18 12.87
N SER A 115 -4.85 3.50 12.54
CA SER A 115 -6.02 3.00 13.27
C SER A 115 -6.99 2.29 12.33
N LEU A 116 -7.44 1.11 12.73
CA LEU A 116 -8.42 0.30 12.00
C LEU A 116 -9.71 0.22 12.82
N ILE A 117 -10.83 0.63 12.22
CA ILE A 117 -12.15 0.47 12.84
C ILE A 117 -13.03 -0.42 11.97
N SER A 118 -13.37 -1.62 12.46
CA SER A 118 -14.32 -2.49 11.78
C SER A 118 -15.74 -1.96 11.95
N ILE A 119 -16.50 -1.92 10.86
CA ILE A 119 -17.91 -1.59 10.82
C ILE A 119 -18.69 -2.89 10.65
N PRO A 120 -19.56 -3.26 11.61
CA PRO A 120 -20.38 -4.45 11.47
C PRO A 120 -21.22 -4.40 10.18
N ARG A 121 -21.22 -5.50 9.42
CA ARG A 121 -21.92 -5.57 8.12
C ARG A 121 -23.42 -5.32 8.21
N ASP A 122 -24.01 -5.64 9.38
CA ASP A 122 -25.44 -5.45 9.64
C ASP A 122 -25.76 -4.04 10.20
N THR A 123 -24.82 -3.10 10.16
CA THR A 123 -25.02 -1.72 10.61
C THR A 123 -26.21 -1.09 9.90
N PHE A 124 -27.17 -0.61 10.70
CA PHE A 124 -28.37 0.04 10.20
C PHE A 124 -28.04 1.42 9.61
N ILE A 125 -28.48 1.63 8.40
CA ILE A 125 -28.29 2.88 7.63
C ILE A 125 -29.61 3.51 7.16
N GLY A 126 -30.74 2.90 7.54
CA GLY A 126 -32.07 3.40 7.23
C GLY A 126 -32.48 4.57 8.13
N SER A 127 -33.68 5.09 7.90
CA SER A 127 -34.24 6.20 8.67
C SER A 127 -35.22 5.77 9.79
N ASN A 128 -35.76 4.58 9.68
CA ASN A 128 -36.80 4.08 10.63
C ASN A 128 -36.61 2.58 10.92
N GLU A 129 -36.18 2.27 12.14
CA GLU A 129 -35.91 0.90 12.60
C GLU A 129 -37.17 0.02 12.55
N SER A 130 -38.38 0.57 12.84
CA SER A 130 -39.64 -0.21 12.90
C SER A 130 -40.11 -0.66 11.51
N LYS A 131 -39.56 -0.08 10.43
CA LYS A 131 -39.82 -0.44 9.02
C LYS A 131 -38.60 -1.02 8.32
N ALA A 132 -37.57 -1.34 9.07
CA ALA A 132 -36.30 -1.79 8.52
C ALA A 132 -36.44 -3.08 7.71
N THR A 133 -35.65 -3.19 6.67
CA THR A 133 -35.54 -4.34 5.79
C THR A 133 -34.08 -4.78 5.68
N ALA A 134 -33.81 -5.89 5.03
CA ALA A 134 -32.44 -6.35 4.79
C ALA A 134 -31.62 -5.33 3.94
N SER A 135 -32.28 -4.53 3.11
CA SER A 135 -31.62 -3.50 2.29
C SER A 135 -31.17 -2.27 3.07
N ASP A 136 -31.55 -2.15 4.36
CA ASP A 136 -31.12 -1.09 5.26
C ASP A 136 -29.82 -1.43 6.01
N LYS A 137 -29.14 -2.53 5.64
CA LYS A 137 -27.85 -2.91 6.16
C LYS A 137 -26.73 -2.31 5.30
N ILE A 138 -25.63 -1.88 5.92
CA ILE A 138 -24.53 -1.22 5.23
C ILE A 138 -23.83 -2.12 4.20
N ASN A 139 -23.80 -3.44 4.41
CA ASN A 139 -23.18 -4.41 3.51
C ASN A 139 -23.85 -4.53 2.13
N THR A 140 -25.07 -3.99 1.96
CA THR A 140 -25.79 -4.00 0.69
C THR A 140 -25.46 -2.79 -0.20
N VAL A 141 -24.71 -1.83 0.32
CA VAL A 141 -24.51 -0.52 -0.32
C VAL A 141 -23.43 -0.55 -1.37
N TYR A 142 -22.30 -1.20 -1.11
CA TYR A 142 -21.13 -1.19 -1.98
C TYR A 142 -21.44 -1.71 -3.40
N ALA A 143 -22.11 -2.84 -3.50
CA ALA A 143 -22.48 -3.44 -4.80
C ALA A 143 -23.36 -2.51 -5.66
N ARG A 144 -24.03 -1.51 -5.04
CA ARG A 144 -24.83 -0.51 -5.73
C ARG A 144 -24.01 0.72 -6.12
N SER A 145 -23.16 1.18 -5.23
CA SER A 145 -22.24 2.30 -5.45
C SER A 145 -21.22 2.36 -4.30
N PRO A 146 -19.90 2.26 -4.60
CA PRO A 146 -18.85 2.52 -3.63
C PRO A 146 -18.94 3.90 -3.00
N GLU A 147 -19.31 4.94 -3.78
CA GLU A 147 -19.42 6.33 -3.30
C GLU A 147 -20.54 6.46 -2.25
N LYS A 148 -21.67 5.75 -2.44
CA LYS A 148 -22.73 5.70 -1.42
C LYS A 148 -22.28 5.01 -0.14
N LEU A 149 -21.41 4.01 -0.23
CA LEU A 149 -20.79 3.42 0.96
C LEU A 149 -19.95 4.45 1.72
N LEU A 150 -19.11 5.21 1.02
CA LEU A 150 -18.33 6.29 1.63
C LEU A 150 -19.24 7.33 2.30
N GLU A 151 -20.32 7.75 1.62
CA GLU A 151 -21.32 8.68 2.19
C GLU A 151 -21.92 8.15 3.49
N LYS A 152 -22.36 6.87 3.52
CA LYS A 152 -22.94 6.26 4.72
C LYS A 152 -21.93 6.17 5.87
N ILE A 153 -20.69 5.82 5.57
CA ILE A 153 -19.62 5.77 6.56
C ILE A 153 -19.32 7.17 7.12
N ASN A 154 -19.24 8.18 6.25
CA ASN A 154 -19.01 9.57 6.65
C ASN A 154 -20.16 10.07 7.56
N ASN A 155 -21.42 9.72 7.25
CA ASN A 155 -22.58 10.07 8.07
C ASN A 155 -22.57 9.38 9.45
N ILE A 156 -22.03 8.17 9.55
CA ILE A 156 -21.89 7.42 10.81
C ILE A 156 -20.74 7.95 11.67
N THR A 157 -19.61 8.22 11.04
CA THR A 157 -18.34 8.51 11.72
C THR A 157 -18.07 10.01 11.88
N GLY A 158 -18.67 10.84 11.02
CA GLY A 158 -18.32 12.27 10.92
C GLY A 158 -16.99 12.55 10.25
N LEU A 159 -16.34 11.53 9.67
CA LEU A 159 -15.09 11.65 8.92
C LEU A 159 -15.34 12.15 7.49
N ASN A 160 -14.26 12.53 6.81
CA ASN A 160 -14.25 12.83 5.38
C ASN A 160 -13.46 11.75 4.63
N VAL A 161 -13.98 10.53 4.62
CA VAL A 161 -13.38 9.42 3.88
C VAL A 161 -13.65 9.60 2.39
N LYS A 162 -12.58 9.63 1.59
CA LYS A 162 -12.65 9.86 0.15
C LYS A 162 -12.27 8.61 -0.66
N TYR A 163 -11.51 7.71 -0.05
CA TYR A 163 -10.90 6.59 -0.74
C TYR A 163 -11.48 5.26 -0.30
N TYR A 164 -11.55 4.33 -1.24
CA TYR A 164 -11.89 2.95 -0.94
C TYR A 164 -10.91 1.98 -1.61
N VAL A 165 -10.76 0.83 -1.00
CA VAL A 165 -10.05 -0.34 -1.51
C VAL A 165 -10.96 -1.54 -1.31
N ASN A 166 -11.37 -2.18 -2.38
CA ASN A 166 -12.14 -3.42 -2.35
C ASN A 166 -11.29 -4.59 -2.86
N ILE A 167 -11.28 -5.68 -2.12
CA ILE A 167 -10.63 -6.92 -2.51
C ILE A 167 -11.65 -8.06 -2.40
N ASP A 168 -11.73 -8.89 -3.42
CA ASP A 168 -12.54 -10.11 -3.36
C ASP A 168 -11.76 -11.29 -2.75
N THR A 169 -12.46 -12.40 -2.51
CA THR A 169 -11.85 -13.58 -1.91
C THR A 169 -10.74 -14.18 -2.80
N LYS A 170 -10.87 -14.09 -4.13
CA LYS A 170 -9.85 -14.54 -5.07
C LYS A 170 -8.58 -13.70 -4.92
N GLY A 171 -8.71 -12.38 -4.88
CA GLY A 171 -7.58 -11.48 -4.71
C GLY A 171 -6.86 -11.67 -3.38
N LEU A 172 -7.61 -11.96 -2.32
CA LEU A 172 -7.01 -12.32 -1.03
C LEU A 172 -6.15 -13.60 -1.16
N ARG A 173 -6.69 -14.66 -1.75
CA ARG A 173 -5.94 -15.92 -1.97
C ARG A 173 -4.68 -15.68 -2.80
N ASP A 174 -4.83 -15.02 -3.95
CA ASP A 174 -3.72 -14.73 -4.86
C ASP A 174 -2.60 -13.93 -4.15
N LEU A 175 -2.96 -12.97 -3.31
CA LEU A 175 -2.00 -12.19 -2.53
C LEU A 175 -1.25 -13.07 -1.50
N ILE A 176 -2.00 -13.88 -0.74
CA ILE A 176 -1.42 -14.76 0.28
C ILE A 176 -0.45 -15.77 -0.36
N ASP A 177 -0.84 -16.39 -1.47
CA ASP A 177 0.02 -17.33 -2.20
C ASP A 177 1.24 -16.63 -2.80
N ALA A 178 1.08 -15.39 -3.25
CA ALA A 178 2.18 -14.60 -3.80
C ALA A 178 3.28 -14.29 -2.78
N ILE A 179 2.91 -14.09 -1.52
CA ILE A 179 3.86 -13.83 -0.41
C ILE A 179 4.38 -15.13 0.22
N GLY A 180 3.95 -16.30 -0.26
CA GLY A 180 4.39 -17.60 0.26
C GLY A 180 3.62 -18.08 1.49
N GLY A 181 2.40 -17.56 1.71
CA GLY A 181 1.57 -17.87 2.87
C GLY A 181 1.76 -16.86 4.02
N VAL A 182 0.91 -16.95 5.02
CA VAL A 182 0.94 -16.12 6.24
C VAL A 182 0.93 -17.01 7.46
N TYR A 183 1.90 -16.82 8.37
CA TYR A 183 1.85 -17.45 9.68
C TYR A 183 0.84 -16.73 10.58
N PHE A 184 -0.17 -17.46 11.01
CA PHE A 184 -1.26 -16.90 11.83
C PHE A 184 -1.64 -17.84 12.95
N ASP A 185 -1.99 -17.29 14.11
CA ASP A 185 -2.50 -18.03 15.25
C ASP A 185 -4.01 -18.15 15.14
N VAL A 186 -4.49 -19.30 14.65
CA VAL A 186 -5.92 -19.57 14.47
C VAL A 186 -6.56 -19.71 15.85
N PRO A 187 -7.55 -18.87 16.21
CA PRO A 187 -7.99 -18.71 17.60
C PRO A 187 -8.77 -19.89 18.16
N ILE A 188 -9.43 -20.66 17.32
CA ILE A 188 -10.24 -21.84 17.71
C ILE A 188 -10.23 -22.87 16.58
N ASP A 189 -10.64 -24.10 16.87
CA ASP A 189 -10.98 -25.09 15.83
C ASP A 189 -12.16 -24.59 14.99
N MET A 190 -12.01 -24.62 13.67
CA MET A 190 -13.00 -24.13 12.71
C MET A 190 -13.44 -25.29 11.83
N ASP A 191 -14.73 -25.67 11.91
CA ASP A 191 -15.34 -26.79 11.18
C ASP A 191 -16.74 -26.41 10.69
N TYR A 192 -16.80 -25.90 9.45
CA TYR A 192 -18.02 -25.36 8.86
C TYR A 192 -18.12 -25.68 7.37
N ASP A 193 -19.24 -26.26 6.99
CA ASP A 193 -19.59 -26.53 5.60
C ASP A 193 -20.88 -25.83 5.21
N ASP A 194 -20.82 -25.07 4.11
CA ASP A 194 -21.96 -24.48 3.43
C ASP A 194 -21.91 -24.80 1.93
N PRO A 195 -22.57 -25.90 1.48
CA PRO A 195 -22.59 -26.28 0.08
C PRO A 195 -23.20 -25.22 -0.84
N THR A 196 -24.08 -24.35 -0.33
CA THR A 196 -24.73 -23.30 -1.13
C THR A 196 -23.77 -22.21 -1.56
N GLN A 197 -22.71 -21.99 -0.75
CA GLN A 197 -21.64 -21.04 -1.00
C GLN A 197 -20.35 -21.71 -1.48
N ASN A 198 -20.35 -23.02 -1.66
CA ASN A 198 -19.14 -23.82 -1.89
C ASN A 198 -18.03 -23.45 -0.88
N LEU A 199 -18.41 -23.34 0.39
CA LEU A 199 -17.52 -22.94 1.48
C LEU A 199 -17.29 -24.12 2.40
N HIS A 200 -16.01 -24.52 2.48
CA HIS A 200 -15.53 -25.63 3.32
C HIS A 200 -14.41 -25.09 4.22
N ILE A 201 -14.64 -25.10 5.53
CA ILE A 201 -13.70 -24.57 6.53
C ILE A 201 -13.32 -25.71 7.47
N HIS A 202 -12.06 -26.14 7.43
CA HIS A 202 -11.54 -27.22 8.26
C HIS A 202 -10.14 -26.84 8.75
N LEU A 203 -10.04 -26.08 9.84
CA LEU A 203 -8.80 -25.62 10.42
C LEU A 203 -8.71 -25.96 11.89
N LYS A 204 -7.53 -26.34 12.34
CA LYS A 204 -7.23 -26.50 13.77
C LYS A 204 -6.75 -25.17 14.36
N ALA A 205 -7.06 -24.97 15.64
CA ALA A 205 -6.51 -23.86 16.42
C ALA A 205 -4.98 -23.93 16.50
N GLY A 206 -4.35 -22.78 16.67
CA GLY A 206 -2.92 -22.64 16.90
C GLY A 206 -2.15 -22.00 15.75
N TYR A 207 -0.86 -21.77 16.00
CA TYR A 207 0.04 -21.08 15.09
C TYR A 207 0.43 -21.97 13.91
N GLN A 208 0.06 -21.57 12.71
CA GLN A 208 0.28 -22.34 11.49
C GLN A 208 0.47 -21.45 10.27
N LEU A 209 1.08 -22.04 9.21
CA LEU A 209 1.18 -21.38 7.91
C LEU A 209 -0.15 -21.54 7.15
N LEU A 210 -0.74 -20.44 6.77
CA LEU A 210 -1.93 -20.37 5.94
C LEU A 210 -1.54 -20.03 4.50
N ASP A 211 -1.92 -20.87 3.54
CA ASP A 211 -1.99 -20.55 2.13
C ASP A 211 -3.25 -19.71 1.82
N GLY A 212 -3.46 -19.36 0.56
CA GLY A 212 -4.60 -18.54 0.16
C GLY A 212 -5.95 -19.13 0.56
N ASP A 213 -6.14 -20.43 0.36
CA ASP A 213 -7.40 -21.12 0.68
C ASP A 213 -7.67 -21.17 2.19
N LYS A 214 -6.66 -21.45 3.00
CA LYS A 214 -6.77 -21.44 4.46
C LYS A 214 -6.97 -20.01 5.00
N ALA A 215 -6.35 -19.03 4.38
CA ALA A 215 -6.55 -17.62 4.74
C ALA A 215 -8.01 -17.19 4.48
N GLU A 216 -8.60 -17.59 3.34
CA GLU A 216 -10.03 -17.36 3.08
C GLU A 216 -10.90 -18.02 4.15
N GLN A 217 -10.60 -19.28 4.53
CA GLN A 217 -11.34 -19.98 5.58
C GLN A 217 -11.32 -19.20 6.88
N VAL A 218 -10.15 -18.74 7.34
CA VAL A 218 -10.00 -17.96 8.58
C VAL A 218 -10.82 -16.68 8.56
N VAL A 219 -10.78 -15.90 7.48
CA VAL A 219 -11.45 -14.59 7.44
C VAL A 219 -12.97 -14.71 7.21
N ARG A 220 -13.44 -15.85 6.70
CA ARG A 220 -14.87 -16.12 6.47
C ARG A 220 -15.53 -16.84 7.64
N PHE A 221 -14.77 -17.53 8.49
CA PHE A 221 -15.32 -18.31 9.60
C PHE A 221 -16.11 -17.44 10.57
N ARG A 222 -17.28 -17.92 10.99
CA ARG A 222 -18.16 -17.27 11.95
C ARG A 222 -18.57 -18.19 13.10
N HIS A 223 -18.97 -19.42 12.78
CA HIS A 223 -19.38 -20.47 13.70
C HIS A 223 -19.22 -21.85 13.06
N ASN A 224 -19.16 -22.87 13.87
CA ASN A 224 -19.16 -24.27 13.43
C ASN A 224 -20.59 -24.72 13.04
N ASN A 225 -20.72 -25.85 12.35
CA ASN A 225 -22.02 -26.40 11.97
C ASN A 225 -22.86 -26.82 13.18
N ASP A 226 -22.24 -27.16 14.32
CA ASP A 226 -22.91 -27.45 15.59
C ASP A 226 -23.37 -26.18 16.35
N GLY A 227 -23.15 -24.99 15.80
CA GLY A 227 -23.50 -23.72 16.40
C GLY A 227 -22.47 -23.16 17.39
N THR A 228 -21.41 -23.88 17.70
CA THR A 228 -20.30 -23.36 18.52
C THR A 228 -19.55 -22.26 17.76
N SER A 229 -18.97 -21.31 18.48
CA SER A 229 -18.27 -20.16 17.91
C SER A 229 -17.11 -19.76 18.80
N TYR A 230 -16.54 -18.57 18.53
CA TYR A 230 -15.51 -17.99 19.37
C TYR A 230 -15.97 -17.86 20.84
N PRO A 231 -15.05 -17.99 21.82
CA PRO A 231 -15.40 -17.76 23.22
C PRO A 231 -15.89 -16.33 23.44
N ALA A 232 -16.79 -16.13 24.38
CA ALA A 232 -17.36 -14.81 24.70
C ALA A 232 -16.29 -13.74 25.00
N SER A 233 -15.16 -14.14 25.62
CA SER A 233 -14.01 -13.26 25.87
C SER A 233 -13.27 -12.81 24.60
N TYR A 234 -13.39 -13.58 23.52
CA TYR A 234 -12.83 -13.22 22.21
C TYR A 234 -13.81 -12.38 21.38
N GLY A 235 -15.09 -12.55 21.62
CA GLY A 235 -16.22 -11.99 20.88
C GLY A 235 -16.96 -13.09 20.14
N ASP A 236 -18.26 -13.17 20.36
CA ASP A 236 -19.11 -14.22 19.85
C ASP A 236 -19.44 -14.01 18.36
N ASN A 237 -19.58 -15.09 17.59
CA ASN A 237 -20.04 -15.07 16.19
C ASN A 237 -19.38 -13.97 15.31
N ASP A 238 -20.16 -13.02 14.85
CA ASP A 238 -19.74 -11.95 13.95
C ASP A 238 -18.69 -11.02 14.58
N ILE A 239 -18.76 -10.79 15.90
CA ILE A 239 -17.78 -9.98 16.63
C ILE A 239 -16.41 -10.67 16.63
N GLY A 240 -16.40 -11.98 16.88
CA GLY A 240 -15.20 -12.81 16.82
C GLY A 240 -14.58 -12.83 15.42
N ARG A 241 -15.41 -12.98 14.38
CA ARG A 241 -14.96 -12.90 12.99
C ARG A 241 -14.30 -11.55 12.68
N MET A 242 -14.95 -10.44 13.05
CA MET A 242 -14.37 -9.10 12.81
C MET A 242 -13.05 -8.90 13.57
N ARG A 243 -12.92 -9.47 14.78
CA ARG A 243 -11.64 -9.45 15.51
C ARG A 243 -10.57 -10.26 14.79
N THR A 244 -10.89 -11.49 14.39
CA THR A 244 -9.97 -12.36 13.61
C THR A 244 -9.53 -11.68 12.33
N GLN A 245 -10.45 -11.05 11.58
CA GLN A 245 -10.13 -10.30 10.37
C GLN A 245 -9.15 -9.15 10.64
N ARG A 246 -9.32 -8.38 11.72
CA ARG A 246 -8.39 -7.30 12.10
C ARG A 246 -7.00 -7.83 12.44
N GLU A 247 -6.92 -8.87 13.26
CA GLU A 247 -5.64 -9.48 13.61
C GLU A 247 -4.96 -10.11 12.39
N PHE A 248 -5.73 -10.73 11.50
CA PHE A 248 -5.22 -11.28 10.25
C PHE A 248 -4.65 -10.17 9.33
N ILE A 249 -5.38 -9.08 9.13
CA ILE A 249 -4.91 -7.93 8.33
C ILE A 249 -3.64 -7.33 8.94
N LYS A 250 -3.55 -7.20 10.25
CA LYS A 250 -2.35 -6.71 10.93
C LYS A 250 -1.13 -7.57 10.62
N VAL A 251 -1.27 -8.90 10.72
CA VAL A 251 -0.18 -9.85 10.41
C VAL A 251 0.17 -9.80 8.92
N LEU A 252 -0.84 -9.77 8.03
CA LEU A 252 -0.67 -9.67 6.60
C LEU A 252 0.09 -8.40 6.21
N LEU A 253 -0.31 -7.23 6.72
CA LEU A 253 0.36 -5.97 6.44
C LEU A 253 1.81 -5.99 6.92
N LYS A 254 2.07 -6.54 8.12
CA LYS A 254 3.43 -6.68 8.64
C LYS A 254 4.30 -7.55 7.73
N GLN A 255 3.75 -8.61 7.17
CA GLN A 255 4.48 -9.49 6.26
C GLN A 255 4.67 -8.86 4.88
N VAL A 256 3.61 -8.24 4.31
CA VAL A 256 3.67 -7.57 3.01
C VAL A 256 4.63 -6.38 3.03
N LEU A 257 4.67 -5.58 4.10
CA LEU A 257 5.58 -4.44 4.26
C LEU A 257 6.97 -4.83 4.79
N SER A 258 7.25 -6.14 4.88
CA SER A 258 8.60 -6.61 5.22
C SER A 258 9.60 -6.34 4.08
N LYS A 259 10.91 -6.48 4.38
CA LYS A 259 12.02 -6.19 3.45
C LYS A 259 11.95 -6.92 2.11
N ASP A 260 11.19 -8.03 2.02
CA ASP A 260 11.07 -8.84 0.80
C ASP A 260 10.06 -8.29 -0.23
N VAL A 261 9.25 -7.30 0.15
CA VAL A 261 8.31 -6.61 -0.74
C VAL A 261 9.01 -6.06 -1.98
N PHE A 262 10.17 -5.44 -1.80
CA PHE A 262 10.90 -4.83 -2.92
C PHE A 262 11.39 -5.84 -3.96
N ARG A 263 11.69 -7.07 -3.56
CA ARG A 263 12.05 -8.15 -4.50
C ARG A 263 10.89 -8.59 -5.37
N ASN A 264 9.67 -8.49 -4.87
CA ASN A 264 8.46 -9.00 -5.52
C ASN A 264 7.45 -7.90 -5.90
N LEU A 265 7.86 -6.62 -5.85
CA LEU A 265 6.98 -5.48 -6.04
C LEU A 265 6.13 -5.57 -7.33
N ASN A 266 6.74 -5.96 -8.45
CA ASN A 266 6.03 -6.12 -9.73
C ASN A 266 4.94 -7.21 -9.66
N LYS A 267 5.17 -8.30 -8.90
CA LYS A 267 4.19 -9.36 -8.68
C LYS A 267 3.01 -8.82 -7.88
N TYR A 268 3.27 -8.07 -6.80
CA TYR A 268 2.21 -7.48 -5.95
C TYR A 268 1.41 -6.41 -6.68
N ILE A 269 2.07 -5.56 -7.48
CA ILE A 269 1.38 -4.56 -8.31
C ILE A 269 0.45 -5.26 -9.32
N LYS A 270 0.88 -6.36 -9.93
CA LYS A 270 0.03 -7.13 -10.86
C LYS A 270 -1.20 -7.68 -10.15
N ILE A 271 -1.01 -8.35 -8.99
CA ILE A 271 -2.12 -8.91 -8.19
C ILE A 271 -3.09 -7.80 -7.77
N ALA A 272 -2.57 -6.66 -7.30
CA ALA A 272 -3.41 -5.53 -6.94
C ALA A 272 -4.23 -5.02 -8.13
N LYS A 273 -3.62 -4.89 -9.31
CA LYS A 273 -4.33 -4.45 -10.53
C LYS A 273 -5.42 -5.42 -10.97
N ASP A 274 -5.21 -6.73 -10.79
CA ASP A 274 -6.10 -7.76 -11.27
C ASP A 274 -7.28 -8.03 -10.30
N ASN A 275 -7.11 -7.72 -8.99
CA ASN A 275 -8.03 -8.17 -7.95
C ASN A 275 -8.46 -7.06 -6.96
N VAL A 276 -7.96 -5.84 -7.12
CA VAL A 276 -8.33 -4.70 -6.25
C VAL A 276 -9.06 -3.63 -7.04
N THR A 277 -10.24 -3.28 -6.58
CA THR A 277 -10.98 -2.11 -7.10
C THR A 277 -10.78 -0.94 -6.14
N THR A 278 -10.39 0.20 -6.67
CA THR A 278 -10.11 1.40 -5.87
C THR A 278 -10.31 2.66 -6.69
N ASN A 279 -10.60 3.77 -6.01
CA ASN A 279 -10.60 5.11 -6.59
C ASN A 279 -9.29 5.88 -6.29
N PHE A 280 -8.25 5.22 -5.79
CA PHE A 280 -6.97 5.88 -5.59
C PHE A 280 -6.37 6.39 -6.89
N ASN A 281 -5.94 7.64 -6.87
CA ASN A 281 -4.98 8.16 -7.83
C ASN A 281 -3.56 8.06 -7.25
N MET A 282 -2.65 7.43 -8.00
CA MET A 282 -1.25 7.27 -7.57
C MET A 282 -0.56 8.60 -7.28
N ASP A 283 -0.93 9.68 -7.98
CA ASP A 283 -0.37 11.01 -7.73
C ASP A 283 -0.78 11.59 -6.37
N GLU A 284 -1.92 11.16 -5.81
CA GLU A 284 -2.41 11.61 -4.51
C GLU A 284 -1.78 10.86 -3.34
N ILE A 285 -1.36 9.61 -3.56
CA ILE A 285 -0.86 8.74 -2.48
C ILE A 285 0.65 8.51 -2.51
N LYS A 286 1.33 8.83 -3.61
CA LYS A 286 2.78 8.59 -3.75
C LYS A 286 3.60 9.19 -2.61
N ASP A 287 3.16 10.35 -2.09
CA ASP A 287 3.87 11.07 -1.05
C ASP A 287 3.73 10.40 0.34
N TYR A 288 2.74 9.49 0.52
CA TYR A 288 2.58 8.69 1.74
C TYR A 288 3.43 7.39 1.72
N VAL A 289 3.80 6.91 0.52
CA VAL A 289 4.49 5.62 0.35
C VAL A 289 5.78 5.51 1.17
N PRO A 290 6.66 6.53 1.21
CA PRO A 290 7.89 6.44 2.01
C PRO A 290 7.64 6.13 3.48
N TYR A 291 6.63 6.77 4.06
CA TYR A 291 6.34 6.69 5.49
C TYR A 291 5.61 5.39 5.86
N ILE A 292 4.79 4.85 4.94
CA ILE A 292 4.09 3.58 5.17
C ILE A 292 5.04 2.39 5.07
N VAL A 293 6.09 2.49 4.24
CA VAL A 293 7.12 1.46 4.11
C VAL A 293 7.94 1.30 5.40
N ASP A 294 8.17 2.40 6.11
CA ASP A 294 8.88 2.43 7.40
C ASP A 294 7.91 2.41 8.60
N PHE A 295 6.65 2.01 8.39
CA PHE A 295 5.65 1.99 9.45
C PHE A 295 6.01 1.01 10.57
N ASN A 296 5.95 1.49 11.82
CA ASN A 296 6.08 0.63 12.99
C ASN A 296 4.72 0.05 13.39
N PHE A 297 4.56 -1.27 13.25
CA PHE A 297 3.32 -1.99 13.55
C PHE A 297 2.90 -1.96 15.02
N GLU A 298 3.75 -1.56 15.94
CA GLU A 298 3.38 -1.30 17.33
C GLU A 298 2.45 -0.10 17.45
N ASN A 299 2.48 0.82 16.47
CA ASN A 299 1.61 1.98 16.38
C ASN A 299 0.29 1.69 15.64
N LEU A 300 -0.03 0.40 15.38
CA LEU A 300 -1.30 0.00 14.80
C LEU A 300 -2.30 -0.34 15.89
N GLU A 301 -3.35 0.46 15.98
CA GLU A 301 -4.49 0.22 16.85
C GLU A 301 -5.67 -0.35 16.06
N SER A 302 -6.47 -1.20 16.69
CA SER A 302 -7.69 -1.71 16.06
C SER A 302 -8.84 -1.81 17.03
N THR A 303 -10.06 -1.51 16.55
CA THR A 303 -11.29 -1.60 17.33
C THR A 303 -12.50 -1.86 16.43
N SER A 304 -13.67 -2.01 17.02
CA SER A 304 -14.94 -2.09 16.28
C SER A 304 -15.80 -0.87 16.57
N LEU A 305 -16.64 -0.52 15.60
CA LEU A 305 -17.67 0.51 15.78
C LEU A 305 -18.60 0.13 16.94
N PRO A 306 -18.82 0.99 17.93
CA PRO A 306 -19.66 0.66 19.09
C PRO A 306 -21.15 0.69 18.74
N GLY A 307 -21.88 -0.29 19.27
CA GLY A 307 -23.32 -0.44 19.07
C GLY A 307 -23.80 -1.77 19.62
N THR A 308 -25.05 -2.11 19.35
CA THR A 308 -25.70 -3.34 19.84
C THR A 308 -26.50 -4.01 18.72
N PRO A 309 -26.49 -5.35 18.63
CA PRO A 309 -27.40 -6.07 17.75
C PRO A 309 -28.84 -5.95 18.28
N LYS A 310 -29.80 -5.70 17.38
CA LYS A 310 -31.21 -5.55 17.67
C LYS A 310 -32.05 -6.17 16.56
N LYS A 311 -33.08 -6.91 16.88
CA LYS A 311 -34.05 -7.41 15.92
C LYS A 311 -35.15 -6.38 15.71
N CYS A 312 -35.26 -5.85 14.49
CA CYS A 312 -36.25 -4.84 14.12
C CYS A 312 -36.99 -5.33 12.87
N ASN A 313 -38.33 -5.32 12.91
CA ASN A 313 -39.19 -5.78 11.81
C ASN A 313 -38.76 -7.15 11.21
N GLY A 314 -38.41 -8.10 12.10
CA GLY A 314 -37.95 -9.44 11.68
C GLY A 314 -36.51 -9.55 11.24
N VAL A 315 -35.80 -8.43 11.05
CA VAL A 315 -34.41 -8.38 10.55
C VAL A 315 -33.47 -8.08 11.72
N TRP A 316 -32.33 -8.80 11.78
CA TRP A 316 -31.25 -8.46 12.70
C TRP A 316 -30.44 -7.29 12.14
N LEU A 317 -30.29 -6.23 12.92
CA LEU A 317 -29.55 -5.01 12.62
C LEU A 317 -28.52 -4.75 13.72
N TYR A 318 -27.48 -4.02 13.39
CA TYR A 318 -26.54 -3.46 14.34
C TYR A 318 -26.82 -1.97 14.51
N ILE A 319 -27.29 -1.59 15.67
CA ILE A 319 -27.66 -0.20 15.99
C ILE A 319 -26.46 0.49 16.62
N VAL A 320 -25.96 1.50 15.93
CA VAL A 320 -24.75 2.23 16.31
C VAL A 320 -25.02 3.15 17.50
N ASN A 321 -24.13 3.13 18.49
CA ASN A 321 -24.10 4.13 19.56
C ASN A 321 -23.37 5.39 19.11
N LYS A 322 -24.11 6.38 18.59
CA LYS A 322 -23.55 7.61 18.03
C LYS A 322 -22.62 8.36 19.00
N LYS A 323 -22.95 8.37 20.31
CA LYS A 323 -22.13 9.05 21.32
C LYS A 323 -20.77 8.39 21.51
N GLU A 324 -20.75 7.06 21.58
CA GLU A 324 -19.50 6.31 21.70
C GLU A 324 -18.70 6.31 20.39
N VAL A 325 -19.36 6.30 19.21
CA VAL A 325 -18.68 6.48 17.92
C VAL A 325 -17.92 7.78 17.90
N LYS A 326 -18.56 8.89 18.28
CA LYS A 326 -17.89 10.21 18.32
C LYS A 326 -16.63 10.16 19.19
N LYS A 327 -16.69 9.57 20.38
CA LYS A 327 -15.52 9.41 21.25
C LYS A 327 -14.40 8.58 20.62
N ILE A 328 -14.75 7.45 19.96
CA ILE A 328 -13.76 6.59 19.30
C ILE A 328 -13.11 7.31 18.13
N VAL A 329 -13.89 8.03 17.33
CA VAL A 329 -13.38 8.83 16.22
C VAL A 329 -12.42 9.90 16.73
N GLU A 330 -12.82 10.67 17.74
CA GLU A 330 -11.98 11.73 18.34
C GLU A 330 -10.68 11.17 18.94
N ASN A 331 -10.72 10.01 19.61
CA ASN A 331 -9.57 9.46 20.31
C ASN A 331 -8.65 8.62 19.43
N LYS A 332 -9.16 8.04 18.33
CA LYS A 332 -8.42 7.03 17.55
C LYS A 332 -8.25 7.36 16.08
N LEU A 333 -9.03 8.26 15.51
CA LEU A 333 -8.98 8.59 14.08
C LEU A 333 -8.67 10.06 13.83
N LEU A 334 -9.04 10.97 14.70
CA LEU A 334 -8.67 12.38 14.65
C LEU A 334 -7.39 12.55 15.48
N PHE A 335 -6.23 12.44 14.82
CA PHE A 335 -4.92 12.53 15.47
C PHE A 335 -4.42 13.97 15.53
#